data_d81542d5c331c504cb122c035507686e
#
_entry.id   d81542d5c331c504cb122c035507686e
#
_cell.length_a   1.000
_cell.length_b   1.000
_cell.length_c   1.000
_cell.angle_alpha   90.00
_cell.angle_beta   90.00
_cell.angle_gamma   90.00
#
_symmetry.space_group_name_H-M   'P 1'
#
loop_
_entity.id
_entity.type
_entity.pdbx_description
1 polymer ?
#
loop_
_entity_poly.entity_id
_entity_poly.type
_entity_poly.pdbx_seq_one_letter_code
_entity_poly.pdbx_strand_id
1 'polypeptide(L)'
;MKIGFVGLGNVGGKLAGSLLRNGFDVTVHDLNPDLVAEFVARGAKPTSGPLALMQDCDAVITCLPSPAASAAVVEEMLPAVDSSKIWMEMSTTDAGEVKRLAALIAERGGATMECPVSGGCHRADTGNISIFAGCDRDTFERMLPTLTTLGRRVLHTGEIGSASILKVMTNYLATANLLTCCEALVTMKAAGMDMNTTYEAMKISSGTSFVHETESQVILNGSRDISFTMDLVKKD
;
A
#
# COMPACT_ATOMS: atom_id res chain seq x y z
N MET A 1 19.57 7.37 5.08
CA MET A 1 19.09 6.16 4.40
C MET A 1 18.63 6.58 3.01
N LYS A 2 19.14 5.95 1.98
CA LYS A 2 18.70 6.13 0.59
C LYS A 2 17.60 5.12 0.30
N ILE A 3 16.48 5.59 -0.20
CA ILE A 3 15.31 4.75 -0.48
C ILE A 3 15.10 4.63 -1.99
N GLY A 4 15.09 3.40 -2.48
CA GLY A 4 14.61 3.07 -3.81
C GLY A 4 13.09 2.85 -3.79
N PHE A 5 12.38 3.32 -4.81
CA PHE A 5 10.93 3.13 -4.90
C PHE A 5 10.53 2.63 -6.29
N VAL A 6 9.89 1.48 -6.36
CA VAL A 6 9.41 0.85 -7.60
C VAL A 6 7.88 0.83 -7.59
N GLY A 7 7.29 1.42 -8.63
CA GLY A 7 5.84 1.53 -8.78
C GLY A 7 5.29 2.87 -8.26
N LEU A 8 5.05 3.79 -9.19
CA LEU A 8 4.61 5.17 -8.94
C LEU A 8 3.12 5.40 -9.25
N GLY A 9 2.35 4.32 -9.28
CA GLY A 9 0.90 4.36 -9.51
C GLY A 9 0.12 5.05 -8.38
N ASN A 10 -1.20 4.81 -8.33
CA ASN A 10 -2.15 5.51 -7.45
C ASN A 10 -1.75 5.55 -5.96
N VAL A 11 -1.26 4.46 -5.42
CA VAL A 11 -0.81 4.37 -4.02
C VAL A 11 0.68 4.65 -3.91
N GLY A 12 1.50 3.96 -4.72
CA GLY A 12 2.96 4.07 -4.66
C GLY A 12 3.45 5.48 -4.89
N GLY A 13 2.90 6.20 -5.87
CA GLY A 13 3.26 7.60 -6.10
C GLY A 13 2.98 8.51 -4.91
N LYS A 14 1.89 8.27 -4.16
CA LYS A 14 1.58 9.04 -2.95
C LYS A 14 2.54 8.74 -1.80
N LEU A 15 2.90 7.47 -1.64
CA LEU A 15 3.90 7.03 -0.65
C LEU A 15 5.30 7.58 -0.97
N ALA A 16 5.77 7.44 -2.22
CA ALA A 16 7.04 8.03 -2.68
C ALA A 16 7.05 9.55 -2.53
N GLY A 17 5.93 10.21 -2.85
CA GLY A 17 5.74 11.64 -2.65
C GLY A 17 5.80 12.06 -1.18
N SER A 18 5.29 11.23 -0.26
CA SER A 18 5.41 11.48 1.18
C SER A 18 6.88 11.45 1.63
N LEU A 19 7.65 10.47 1.17
CA LEU A 19 9.09 10.39 1.48
C LEU A 19 9.84 11.63 0.98
N LEU A 20 9.60 12.05 -0.26
CA LEU A 20 10.23 13.25 -0.83
C LEU A 20 9.90 14.51 -0.03
N ARG A 21 8.62 14.73 0.30
CA ARG A 21 8.18 15.90 1.09
C ARG A 21 8.81 15.95 2.49
N ASN A 22 9.20 14.79 3.02
CA ASN A 22 9.85 14.68 4.32
C ASN A 22 11.38 14.57 4.23
N GLY A 23 11.96 14.92 3.07
CA GLY A 23 13.41 15.09 2.91
C GLY A 23 14.21 13.80 2.77
N PHE A 24 13.57 12.67 2.45
CA PHE A 24 14.29 11.43 2.14
C PHE A 24 14.99 11.52 0.78
N ASP A 25 16.17 10.92 0.68
CA ASP A 25 16.86 10.72 -0.60
C ASP A 25 16.18 9.54 -1.33
N VAL A 26 15.34 9.87 -2.33
CA VAL A 26 14.50 8.88 -3.03
C VAL A 26 14.97 8.73 -4.47
N THR A 27 15.22 7.50 -4.88
CA THR A 27 15.47 7.09 -6.27
C THR A 27 14.27 6.29 -6.76
N VAL A 28 13.72 6.61 -7.93
CA VAL A 28 12.44 6.06 -8.40
C VAL A 28 12.58 5.27 -9.69
N HIS A 29 11.76 4.24 -9.83
CA HIS A 29 11.58 3.45 -11.03
C HIS A 29 10.10 3.14 -11.27
N ASP A 30 9.66 3.28 -12.52
CA ASP A 30 8.35 2.82 -13.00
C ASP A 30 8.49 2.47 -14.48
N LEU A 31 7.65 1.58 -14.99
CA LEU A 31 7.58 1.26 -16.42
C LEU A 31 7.02 2.42 -17.25
N ASN A 32 6.26 3.32 -16.63
CA ASN A 32 5.76 4.54 -17.24
C ASN A 32 6.78 5.69 -17.07
N PRO A 33 7.45 6.12 -18.14
CA PRO A 33 8.47 7.17 -18.07
C PRO A 33 7.91 8.54 -17.68
N ASP A 34 6.63 8.80 -17.92
CA ASP A 34 5.99 10.07 -17.56
C ASP A 34 5.88 10.20 -16.02
N LEU A 35 5.55 9.10 -15.34
CA LEU A 35 5.54 9.08 -13.87
C LEU A 35 6.93 9.30 -13.31
N VAL A 36 7.95 8.66 -13.89
CA VAL A 36 9.35 8.88 -13.47
C VAL A 36 9.74 10.35 -13.66
N ALA A 37 9.42 10.96 -14.81
CA ALA A 37 9.72 12.36 -15.10
C ALA A 37 9.03 13.32 -14.10
N GLU A 38 7.76 13.06 -13.74
CA GLU A 38 7.05 13.82 -12.72
C GLU A 38 7.79 13.80 -11.37
N PHE A 39 8.23 12.61 -10.92
CA PHE A 39 8.93 12.47 -9.65
C PHE A 39 10.34 13.09 -9.68
N VAL A 40 11.04 13.02 -10.80
CA VAL A 40 12.33 13.70 -10.99
C VAL A 40 12.16 15.22 -10.90
N ALA A 41 11.11 15.79 -11.49
CA ALA A 41 10.79 17.21 -11.36
C ALA A 41 10.50 17.64 -9.90
N ARG A 42 10.10 16.68 -9.04
CA ARG A 42 9.86 16.88 -7.59
C ARG A 42 11.09 16.60 -6.73
N GLY A 43 12.24 16.27 -7.33
CA GLY A 43 13.52 16.07 -6.65
C GLY A 43 13.93 14.62 -6.42
N ALA A 44 13.21 13.64 -6.95
CA ALA A 44 13.66 12.24 -6.96
C ALA A 44 14.79 12.04 -7.99
N LYS A 45 15.55 10.96 -7.80
CA LYS A 45 16.57 10.54 -8.78
C LYS A 45 15.99 9.42 -9.65
N PRO A 46 16.23 9.43 -10.97
CA PRO A 46 15.87 8.31 -11.82
C PRO A 46 16.91 7.20 -11.73
N THR A 47 16.53 5.98 -12.11
CA THR A 47 17.43 4.83 -12.24
C THR A 47 17.15 4.07 -13.55
N SER A 48 18.10 3.24 -13.95
CA SER A 48 17.96 2.39 -15.15
C SER A 48 17.09 1.14 -14.92
N GLY A 49 16.85 0.76 -13.66
CA GLY A 49 16.03 -0.39 -13.32
C GLY A 49 16.21 -0.87 -11.87
N PRO A 50 15.47 -1.93 -11.49
CA PRO A 50 15.49 -2.51 -10.15
C PRO A 50 16.88 -2.93 -9.65
N LEU A 51 17.70 -3.53 -10.51
CA LEU A 51 19.07 -3.93 -10.15
C LEU A 51 19.91 -2.73 -9.69
N ALA A 52 19.95 -1.67 -10.49
CA ALA A 52 20.70 -0.46 -10.17
C ALA A 52 20.14 0.21 -8.89
N LEU A 53 18.82 0.15 -8.71
CA LEU A 53 18.15 0.67 -7.53
C LEU A 53 18.60 -0.05 -6.26
N MET A 54 18.68 -1.37 -6.28
CA MET A 54 19.17 -2.16 -5.15
C MET A 54 20.68 -1.95 -4.90
N GLN A 55 21.47 -1.72 -5.94
CA GLN A 55 22.89 -1.38 -5.79
C GLN A 55 23.09 -0.06 -5.02
N ASP A 56 22.31 0.98 -5.38
CA ASP A 56 22.55 2.35 -4.93
C ASP A 56 21.81 2.72 -3.63
N CYS A 57 20.78 1.96 -3.25
CA CYS A 57 19.91 2.27 -2.13
C CYS A 57 20.11 1.31 -0.94
N ASP A 58 19.81 1.78 0.27
CA ASP A 58 19.86 0.99 1.50
C ASP A 58 18.62 0.11 1.63
N ALA A 59 17.49 0.63 1.18
CA ALA A 59 16.22 -0.10 1.14
C ALA A 59 15.47 0.16 -0.17
N VAL A 60 14.81 -0.87 -0.71
CA VAL A 60 13.97 -0.76 -1.91
C VAL A 60 12.54 -1.11 -1.55
N ILE A 61 11.64 -0.17 -1.83
CA ILE A 61 10.19 -0.31 -1.64
C ILE A 61 9.55 -0.67 -2.97
N THR A 62 8.70 -1.70 -2.96
CA THR A 62 7.84 -2.07 -4.09
C THR A 62 6.38 -1.79 -3.75
N CYS A 63 5.63 -1.18 -4.70
CA CYS A 63 4.20 -0.97 -4.61
C CYS A 63 3.57 -1.21 -6.00
N LEU A 64 3.29 -2.46 -6.30
CA LEU A 64 3.07 -3.00 -7.64
C LEU A 64 1.66 -3.60 -7.79
N PRO A 65 1.17 -3.74 -9.04
CA PRO A 65 -0.21 -4.16 -9.28
C PRO A 65 -0.46 -5.66 -9.08
N SER A 66 0.57 -6.49 -9.00
CA SER A 66 0.38 -7.95 -8.89
C SER A 66 1.57 -8.64 -8.23
N PRO A 67 1.35 -9.85 -7.65
CA PRO A 67 2.44 -10.69 -7.12
C PRO A 67 3.50 -11.01 -8.19
N ALA A 68 3.10 -11.27 -9.43
CA ALA A 68 4.02 -11.54 -10.54
C ALA A 68 4.94 -10.34 -10.85
N ALA A 69 4.42 -9.11 -10.75
CA ALA A 69 5.22 -7.91 -10.91
C ALA A 69 6.25 -7.75 -9.78
N SER A 70 5.85 -8.05 -8.53
CA SER A 70 6.78 -8.06 -7.38
C SER A 70 7.86 -9.12 -7.55
N ALA A 71 7.49 -10.32 -8.02
CA ALA A 71 8.45 -11.39 -8.29
C ALA A 71 9.49 -10.98 -9.34
N ALA A 72 9.05 -10.41 -10.47
CA ALA A 72 9.96 -9.98 -11.53
C ALA A 72 10.95 -8.90 -11.04
N VAL A 73 10.47 -7.93 -10.26
CA VAL A 73 11.33 -6.88 -9.69
C VAL A 73 12.33 -7.46 -8.68
N VAL A 74 11.90 -8.35 -7.80
CA VAL A 74 12.78 -9.00 -6.82
C VAL A 74 13.85 -9.83 -7.53
N GLU A 75 13.47 -10.66 -8.50
CA GLU A 75 14.42 -11.50 -9.25
C GLU A 75 15.49 -10.66 -9.97
N GLU A 76 15.11 -9.48 -10.50
CA GLU A 76 16.07 -8.54 -11.09
C GLU A 76 17.00 -7.92 -10.04
N MET A 77 16.51 -7.66 -8.83
CA MET A 77 17.30 -7.08 -7.73
C MET A 77 18.28 -8.06 -7.07
N LEU A 78 18.00 -9.36 -7.11
CA LEU A 78 18.75 -10.38 -6.36
C LEU A 78 20.28 -10.31 -6.51
N PRO A 79 20.88 -10.05 -7.70
CA PRO A 79 22.33 -9.97 -7.83
C PRO A 79 23.00 -8.86 -7.00
N ALA A 80 22.24 -7.84 -6.59
CA ALA A 80 22.73 -6.71 -5.79
C ALA A 80 22.36 -6.78 -4.30
N VAL A 81 21.67 -7.85 -3.89
CA VAL A 81 21.29 -8.03 -2.49
C VAL A 81 22.48 -8.52 -1.67
N ASP A 82 22.73 -7.88 -0.53
CA ASP A 82 23.66 -8.25 0.51
C ASP A 82 23.08 -7.96 1.91
N SER A 83 23.87 -8.20 2.96
CA SER A 83 23.44 -8.02 4.36
C SER A 83 23.13 -6.59 4.78
N SER A 84 23.46 -5.60 3.97
CA SER A 84 23.12 -4.18 4.21
C SER A 84 21.75 -3.80 3.66
N LYS A 85 21.18 -4.59 2.77
CA LYS A 85 20.01 -4.29 1.95
C LYS A 85 18.72 -4.75 2.60
N ILE A 86 17.66 -3.95 2.38
CA ILE A 86 16.28 -4.27 2.80
C ILE A 86 15.36 -4.19 1.59
N TRP A 87 14.55 -5.23 1.37
CA TRP A 87 13.40 -5.15 0.50
C TRP A 87 12.11 -4.94 1.32
N MET A 88 11.32 -3.92 0.97
CA MET A 88 10.06 -3.59 1.62
C MET A 88 8.91 -3.72 0.60
N GLU A 89 8.04 -4.73 0.79
CA GLU A 89 6.88 -4.96 -0.07
C GLU A 89 5.63 -4.25 0.49
N MET A 90 5.13 -3.25 -0.23
CA MET A 90 3.94 -2.50 0.17
C MET A 90 2.70 -2.81 -0.67
N SER A 91 2.82 -3.69 -1.65
CA SER A 91 1.67 -4.19 -2.43
C SER A 91 0.81 -5.11 -1.58
N THR A 92 -0.45 -5.29 -1.98
CA THR A 92 -1.24 -6.44 -1.49
C THR A 92 -0.79 -7.68 -2.25
N THR A 93 -0.19 -8.62 -1.55
CA THR A 93 0.42 -9.83 -2.11
C THR A 93 -0.02 -11.06 -1.30
N ASP A 94 -0.03 -12.23 -1.96
CA ASP A 94 -0.25 -13.51 -1.30
C ASP A 94 0.87 -13.83 -0.28
N ALA A 95 0.48 -14.34 0.89
CA ALA A 95 1.42 -14.65 1.97
C ALA A 95 2.44 -15.74 1.60
N GLY A 96 2.08 -16.68 0.75
CA GLY A 96 3.00 -17.71 0.24
C GLY A 96 4.05 -17.10 -0.68
N GLU A 97 3.64 -16.22 -1.58
CA GLU A 97 4.54 -15.57 -2.52
C GLU A 97 5.51 -14.60 -1.81
N VAL A 98 5.03 -13.79 -0.88
CA VAL A 98 5.94 -12.89 -0.15
C VAL A 98 6.96 -13.67 0.68
N LYS A 99 6.58 -14.81 1.29
CA LYS A 99 7.51 -15.71 1.99
C LYS A 99 8.55 -16.32 1.03
N ARG A 100 8.13 -16.73 -0.16
CA ARG A 100 9.03 -17.25 -1.19
C ARG A 100 10.08 -16.21 -1.60
N LEU A 101 9.64 -15.00 -1.89
CA LEU A 101 10.53 -13.91 -2.29
C LEU A 101 11.44 -13.47 -1.13
N ALA A 102 10.93 -13.43 0.09
CA ALA A 102 11.72 -13.13 1.28
C ALA A 102 12.84 -14.17 1.51
N ALA A 103 12.56 -15.44 1.24
CA ALA A 103 13.60 -16.49 1.33
C ALA A 103 14.74 -16.25 0.32
N LEU A 104 14.43 -15.86 -0.92
CA LEU A 104 15.45 -15.52 -1.92
C LEU A 104 16.33 -14.33 -1.51
N ILE A 105 15.74 -13.32 -0.88
CA ILE A 105 16.48 -12.18 -0.32
C ILE A 105 17.36 -12.61 0.85
N ALA A 106 16.83 -13.45 1.76
CA ALA A 106 17.56 -13.96 2.92
C ALA A 106 18.74 -14.86 2.54
N GLU A 107 18.62 -15.66 1.48
CA GLU A 107 19.74 -16.47 0.92
C GLU A 107 20.94 -15.61 0.49
N ARG A 108 20.72 -14.34 0.19
CA ARG A 108 21.75 -13.34 -0.13
C ARG A 108 22.17 -12.51 1.09
N GLY A 109 21.61 -12.79 2.26
CA GLY A 109 21.88 -12.09 3.51
C GLY A 109 21.04 -10.82 3.71
N GLY A 110 20.20 -10.42 2.76
CA GLY A 110 19.34 -9.26 2.85
C GLY A 110 18.16 -9.46 3.81
N ALA A 111 17.58 -8.36 4.27
CA ALA A 111 16.37 -8.35 5.09
C ALA A 111 15.12 -8.07 4.26
N THR A 112 14.00 -8.58 4.72
CA THR A 112 12.69 -8.33 4.09
C THR A 112 11.68 -7.84 5.11
N MET A 113 10.83 -6.90 4.67
CA MET A 113 9.67 -6.43 5.40
C MET A 113 8.47 -6.39 4.45
N GLU A 114 7.37 -7.04 4.81
CA GLU A 114 6.10 -6.81 4.13
C GLU A 114 5.32 -5.70 4.83
N CYS A 115 4.79 -4.75 4.07
CA CYS A 115 4.15 -3.55 4.60
C CYS A 115 2.89 -3.16 3.82
N PRO A 116 1.93 -4.08 3.62
CA PRO A 116 0.68 -3.71 2.96
C PRO A 116 -0.04 -2.60 3.73
N VAL A 117 -0.71 -1.73 2.97
CA VAL A 117 -1.33 -0.51 3.50
C VAL A 117 -2.86 -0.58 3.47
N SER A 118 -3.50 0.16 4.37
CA SER A 118 -4.95 0.26 4.47
C SER A 118 -5.40 1.69 4.78
N GLY A 119 -6.50 2.15 4.14
CA GLY A 119 -7.07 3.47 4.36
C GLY A 119 -7.23 4.34 3.11
N GLY A 120 -6.91 3.78 1.93
CA GLY A 120 -7.12 4.44 0.63
C GLY A 120 -6.07 5.47 0.24
N CYS A 121 -6.14 5.91 -1.02
CA CYS A 121 -5.15 6.78 -1.64
C CYS A 121 -5.02 8.15 -0.96
N HIS A 122 -6.14 8.73 -0.50
CA HIS A 122 -6.12 10.03 0.16
C HIS A 122 -5.28 10.02 1.44
N ARG A 123 -5.38 8.94 2.23
CA ARG A 123 -4.57 8.79 3.45
C ARG A 123 -3.10 8.52 3.14
N ALA A 124 -2.80 7.83 2.05
CA ALA A 124 -1.43 7.63 1.57
C ALA A 124 -0.76 8.97 1.23
N ASP A 125 -1.48 9.87 0.56
CA ASP A 125 -0.96 11.18 0.18
C ASP A 125 -0.62 12.06 1.39
N THR A 126 -1.41 11.98 2.44
CA THR A 126 -1.25 12.81 3.66
C THR A 126 -0.37 12.18 4.73
N GLY A 127 0.25 11.02 4.49
CA GLY A 127 1.03 10.27 5.49
C GLY A 127 0.17 9.70 6.63
N ASN A 128 -1.15 9.55 6.41
CA ASN A 128 -2.09 9.08 7.42
C ASN A 128 -2.56 7.63 7.19
N ILE A 129 -1.94 6.91 6.26
CA ILE A 129 -2.32 5.54 5.97
C ILE A 129 -1.96 4.59 7.13
N SER A 130 -2.68 3.49 7.27
CA SER A 130 -2.31 2.42 8.19
C SER A 130 -1.39 1.43 7.50
N ILE A 131 -0.33 1.00 8.18
CA ILE A 131 0.67 0.05 7.68
C ILE A 131 0.67 -1.17 8.59
N PHE A 132 0.57 -2.35 8.00
CA PHE A 132 0.79 -3.63 8.69
C PHE A 132 2.20 -4.10 8.36
N ALA A 133 3.09 -4.22 9.35
CA ALA A 133 4.49 -4.55 9.14
C ALA A 133 4.79 -5.97 9.64
N GLY A 134 5.07 -6.89 8.72
CA GLY A 134 5.51 -8.26 9.02
C GLY A 134 6.99 -8.42 8.71
N CYS A 135 7.81 -8.66 9.74
CA CYS A 135 9.26 -8.88 9.67
C CYS A 135 9.81 -9.23 11.06
N ASP A 136 11.11 -9.52 11.14
CA ASP A 136 11.82 -9.57 12.42
C ASP A 136 11.86 -8.20 13.13
N ARG A 137 12.12 -8.21 14.42
CA ARG A 137 12.10 -7.02 15.26
C ARG A 137 13.18 -6.00 14.89
N ASP A 138 14.37 -6.46 14.57
CA ASP A 138 15.51 -5.58 14.27
C ASP A 138 15.27 -4.83 12.95
N THR A 139 14.75 -5.52 11.94
CA THR A 139 14.33 -4.91 10.67
C THR A 139 13.21 -3.90 10.88
N PHE A 140 12.22 -4.21 11.74
CA PHE A 140 11.15 -3.28 12.09
C PHE A 140 11.69 -1.98 12.71
N GLU A 141 12.56 -2.08 13.73
CA GLU A 141 13.13 -0.92 14.41
C GLU A 141 14.02 -0.09 13.48
N ARG A 142 14.80 -0.73 12.63
CA ARG A 142 15.64 -0.07 11.62
C ARG A 142 14.80 0.76 10.63
N MET A 143 13.63 0.26 10.23
CA MET A 143 12.75 0.90 9.25
C MET A 143 11.68 1.81 9.87
N LEU A 144 11.58 1.86 11.19
CA LEU A 144 10.55 2.65 11.88
C LEU A 144 10.48 4.13 11.47
N PRO A 145 11.61 4.84 11.27
CA PRO A 145 11.57 6.24 10.78
C PRO A 145 10.93 6.36 9.39
N THR A 146 11.18 5.41 8.49
CA THR A 146 10.54 5.37 7.16
C THR A 146 9.05 5.05 7.29
N LEU A 147 8.69 4.04 8.08
CA LEU A 147 7.30 3.64 8.29
C LEU A 147 6.44 4.77 8.88
N THR A 148 6.95 5.49 9.88
CA THR A 148 6.24 6.60 10.53
C THR A 148 6.11 7.85 9.66
N THR A 149 6.97 7.99 8.64
CA THR A 149 6.84 9.00 7.59
C THR A 149 5.78 8.64 6.57
N LEU A 150 5.66 7.35 6.25
CA LEU A 150 4.67 6.84 5.29
C LEU A 150 3.27 6.75 5.88
N GLY A 151 3.15 6.35 7.16
CA GLY A 151 1.87 6.12 7.78
C GLY A 151 1.78 6.53 9.25
N ARG A 152 0.61 7.02 9.64
CA ARG A 152 0.34 7.44 11.02
C ARG A 152 0.17 6.27 12.00
N ARG A 153 -0.33 5.14 11.50
CA ARG A 153 -0.58 3.94 12.31
C ARG A 153 0.23 2.80 11.73
N VAL A 154 1.25 2.40 12.46
CA VAL A 154 2.12 1.28 12.11
C VAL A 154 1.90 0.17 13.12
N LEU A 155 1.50 -1.00 12.64
CA LEU A 155 1.29 -2.20 13.46
C LEU A 155 2.33 -3.25 13.05
N HIS A 156 3.23 -3.61 13.97
CA HIS A 156 4.07 -4.79 13.80
C HIS A 156 3.24 -6.05 14.02
N THR A 157 3.11 -6.88 12.99
CA THR A 157 2.19 -8.02 12.97
C THR A 157 2.86 -9.35 13.29
N GLY A 158 4.19 -9.36 13.37
CA GLY A 158 5.00 -10.57 13.57
C GLY A 158 5.81 -10.93 12.32
N GLU A 159 6.02 -12.21 12.11
CA GLU A 159 6.84 -12.74 11.01
C GLU A 159 6.26 -12.45 9.61
N ILE A 160 7.12 -12.57 8.58
CA ILE A 160 6.75 -12.47 7.16
C ILE A 160 5.54 -13.38 6.84
N GLY A 161 4.56 -12.82 6.13
CA GLY A 161 3.29 -13.45 5.78
C GLY A 161 2.14 -13.06 6.70
N SER A 162 2.42 -12.57 7.91
CA SER A 162 1.40 -12.18 8.88
C SER A 162 0.62 -10.94 8.44
N ALA A 163 1.31 -9.94 7.89
CA ALA A 163 0.69 -8.71 7.44
C ALA A 163 -0.13 -8.92 6.16
N SER A 164 0.33 -9.74 5.23
CA SER A 164 -0.42 -10.12 4.03
C SER A 164 -1.75 -10.80 4.37
N ILE A 165 -1.74 -11.77 5.29
CA ILE A 165 -2.96 -12.45 5.76
C ILE A 165 -3.95 -11.43 6.37
N LEU A 166 -3.46 -10.58 7.28
CA LEU A 166 -4.29 -9.55 7.90
C LEU A 166 -4.85 -8.57 6.87
N LYS A 167 -4.02 -8.17 5.88
CA LYS A 167 -4.45 -7.26 4.81
C LYS A 167 -5.58 -7.84 3.98
N VAL A 168 -5.49 -9.09 3.56
CA VAL A 168 -6.55 -9.76 2.80
C VAL A 168 -7.84 -9.82 3.62
N MET A 169 -7.77 -10.18 4.91
CA MET A 169 -8.94 -10.22 5.77
C MET A 169 -9.57 -8.86 6.02
N THR A 170 -8.75 -7.79 6.15
CA THR A 170 -9.30 -6.43 6.27
C THR A 170 -9.96 -5.95 4.99
N ASN A 171 -9.45 -6.34 3.81
CA ASN A 171 -10.07 -6.02 2.53
C ASN A 171 -11.37 -6.81 2.30
N TYR A 172 -11.39 -8.10 2.67
CA TYR A 172 -12.63 -8.89 2.68
C TYR A 172 -13.72 -8.21 3.50
N LEU A 173 -13.39 -7.81 4.74
CA LEU A 173 -14.34 -7.14 5.62
C LEU A 173 -14.80 -5.78 5.06
N ALA A 174 -13.90 -5.00 4.47
CA ALA A 174 -14.24 -3.74 3.83
C ALA A 174 -15.21 -3.94 2.65
N THR A 175 -14.97 -4.95 1.81
CA THR A 175 -15.85 -5.30 0.68
C THR A 175 -17.22 -5.78 1.15
N ALA A 176 -17.28 -6.62 2.18
CA ALA A 176 -18.54 -7.07 2.78
C ALA A 176 -19.34 -5.88 3.35
N ASN A 177 -18.67 -4.97 4.05
CA ASN A 177 -19.28 -3.74 4.55
C ASN A 177 -19.82 -2.85 3.42
N LEU A 178 -19.10 -2.72 2.30
CA LEU A 178 -19.56 -1.96 1.15
C LEU A 178 -20.85 -2.55 0.55
N LEU A 179 -20.88 -3.87 0.35
CA LEU A 179 -22.04 -4.55 -0.21
C LEU A 179 -23.27 -4.38 0.67
N THR A 180 -23.15 -4.64 1.97
CA THR A 180 -24.27 -4.50 2.92
C THR A 180 -24.71 -3.04 3.07
N CYS A 181 -23.79 -2.09 2.97
CA CYS A 181 -24.09 -0.65 2.93
C CYS A 181 -24.93 -0.28 1.70
N CYS A 182 -24.54 -0.78 0.51
CA CYS A 182 -25.29 -0.56 -0.73
C CYS A 182 -26.72 -1.13 -0.63
N GLU A 183 -26.87 -2.35 -0.10
CA GLU A 183 -28.17 -2.98 0.12
C GLU A 183 -29.06 -2.17 1.06
N ALA A 184 -28.50 -1.67 2.18
CA ALA A 184 -29.20 -0.83 3.12
C ALA A 184 -29.66 0.49 2.46
N LEU A 185 -28.79 1.19 1.73
CA LEU A 185 -29.10 2.43 1.03
C LEU A 185 -30.21 2.22 -0.02
N VAL A 186 -30.14 1.16 -0.83
CA VAL A 186 -31.16 0.83 -1.83
C VAL A 186 -32.51 0.52 -1.15
N THR A 187 -32.50 -0.22 -0.06
CA THR A 187 -33.71 -0.57 0.71
C THR A 187 -34.37 0.68 1.29
N MET A 188 -33.58 1.57 1.90
CA MET A 188 -34.11 2.82 2.44
C MET A 188 -34.66 3.75 1.36
N LYS A 189 -33.98 3.83 0.22
CA LYS A 189 -34.48 4.57 -0.94
C LYS A 189 -35.81 4.01 -1.45
N ALA A 190 -35.96 2.70 -1.53
CA ALA A 190 -37.20 2.03 -1.94
C ALA A 190 -38.33 2.26 -0.92
N ALA A 191 -38.00 2.41 0.37
CA ALA A 191 -38.94 2.77 1.41
C ALA A 191 -39.34 4.26 1.44
N GLY A 192 -38.80 5.06 0.51
CA GLY A 192 -39.10 6.51 0.42
C GLY A 192 -38.35 7.39 1.42
N MET A 193 -37.33 6.87 2.07
CA MET A 193 -36.54 7.64 3.04
C MET A 193 -35.63 8.66 2.33
N ASP A 194 -35.43 9.79 2.96
CA ASP A 194 -34.39 10.75 2.56
C ASP A 194 -32.99 10.15 2.73
N MET A 195 -32.16 10.26 1.69
CA MET A 195 -30.87 9.58 1.66
C MET A 195 -29.82 10.25 2.56
N ASN A 196 -29.89 11.55 2.80
CA ASN A 196 -28.98 12.22 3.73
C ASN A 196 -29.32 11.82 5.18
N THR A 197 -30.60 11.80 5.51
CA THR A 197 -31.07 11.30 6.81
C THR A 197 -30.69 9.84 7.03
N THR A 198 -30.80 9.01 5.98
CA THR A 198 -30.37 7.60 6.02
C THR A 198 -28.88 7.50 6.29
N TYR A 199 -28.04 8.25 5.58
CA TYR A 199 -26.59 8.27 5.78
C TYR A 199 -26.23 8.65 7.22
N GLU A 200 -26.77 9.75 7.73
CA GLU A 200 -26.47 10.21 9.09
C GLU A 200 -26.96 9.22 10.16
N ALA A 201 -28.13 8.62 9.98
CA ALA A 201 -28.65 7.62 10.90
C ALA A 201 -27.76 6.37 10.95
N MET A 202 -27.29 5.87 9.80
CA MET A 202 -26.35 4.75 9.74
C MET A 202 -25.03 5.12 10.39
N LYS A 203 -24.50 6.32 10.16
CA LYS A 203 -23.23 6.79 10.69
C LYS A 203 -23.19 6.84 12.23
N ILE A 204 -24.29 7.23 12.88
CA ILE A 204 -24.38 7.34 14.35
C ILE A 204 -24.86 6.05 15.02
N SER A 205 -25.22 5.04 14.24
CA SER A 205 -25.72 3.75 14.75
C SER A 205 -24.63 2.71 14.92
N SER A 206 -24.99 1.58 15.50
CA SER A 206 -24.10 0.38 15.55
C SER A 206 -23.82 -0.23 14.19
N GLY A 207 -24.55 0.17 13.14
CA GLY A 207 -24.33 -0.27 11.77
C GLY A 207 -23.24 0.54 11.03
N THR A 208 -22.58 1.49 11.69
CA THR A 208 -21.51 2.27 11.07
C THR A 208 -20.30 1.43 10.73
N SER A 209 -19.56 1.86 9.71
CA SER A 209 -18.25 1.32 9.36
C SER A 209 -17.41 2.42 8.70
N PHE A 210 -16.09 2.27 8.71
CA PHE A 210 -15.20 3.17 7.96
C PHE A 210 -15.63 3.29 6.49
N VAL A 211 -16.03 2.16 5.88
CA VAL A 211 -16.49 2.12 4.49
C VAL A 211 -17.78 2.93 4.31
N HIS A 212 -18.74 2.81 5.24
CA HIS A 212 -19.93 3.64 5.19
C HIS A 212 -19.59 5.13 5.23
N GLU A 213 -18.72 5.54 6.13
CA GLU A 213 -18.37 6.95 6.32
C GLU A 213 -17.63 7.55 5.11
N THR A 214 -16.86 6.75 4.37
CA THR A 214 -16.05 7.22 3.23
C THR A 214 -16.73 6.96 1.88
N GLU A 215 -17.14 5.73 1.61
CA GLU A 215 -17.60 5.32 0.28
C GLU A 215 -19.08 5.69 0.04
N SER A 216 -19.91 5.67 1.07
CA SER A 216 -21.34 6.06 0.90
C SER A 216 -21.48 7.52 0.43
N GLN A 217 -20.57 8.40 0.81
CA GLN A 217 -20.57 9.79 0.31
C GLN A 217 -20.31 9.85 -1.19
N VAL A 218 -19.38 9.03 -1.71
CA VAL A 218 -19.07 8.92 -3.14
C VAL A 218 -20.28 8.38 -3.93
N ILE A 219 -20.97 7.39 -3.34
CA ILE A 219 -22.18 6.81 -3.92
C ILE A 219 -23.30 7.87 -4.00
N LEU A 220 -23.56 8.59 -2.90
CA LEU A 220 -24.68 9.54 -2.79
C LEU A 220 -24.47 10.82 -3.60
N ASN A 221 -23.23 11.31 -3.73
CA ASN A 221 -22.93 12.50 -4.53
C ASN A 221 -22.79 12.21 -6.04
N GLY A 222 -22.75 10.92 -6.43
CA GLY A 222 -22.69 10.50 -7.82
C GLY A 222 -21.36 10.79 -8.53
N SER A 223 -20.31 11.17 -7.81
CA SER A 223 -19.02 11.55 -8.40
C SER A 223 -18.31 10.38 -9.10
N ARG A 224 -18.56 9.16 -8.66
CA ARG A 224 -17.86 7.93 -9.14
C ARG A 224 -16.34 8.00 -9.00
N ASP A 225 -15.85 8.82 -8.08
CA ASP A 225 -14.42 8.92 -7.77
C ASP A 225 -13.97 7.70 -6.97
N ILE A 226 -13.79 6.58 -7.68
CA ILE A 226 -13.46 5.27 -7.12
C ILE A 226 -12.00 4.97 -7.45
N SER A 227 -11.15 4.93 -6.44
CA SER A 227 -9.73 4.55 -6.56
C SER A 227 -9.48 3.05 -6.37
N PHE A 228 -10.37 2.34 -5.67
CA PHE A 228 -10.30 0.89 -5.47
C PHE A 228 -11.30 0.20 -6.41
N THR A 229 -10.83 -0.15 -7.60
CA THR A 229 -11.64 -0.70 -8.69
C THR A 229 -12.01 -2.16 -8.46
N MET A 230 -13.00 -2.67 -9.21
CA MET A 230 -13.40 -4.09 -9.17
C MET A 230 -12.24 -5.04 -9.55
N ASP A 231 -11.33 -4.61 -10.42
CA ASP A 231 -10.14 -5.41 -10.78
C ASP A 231 -9.19 -5.56 -9.58
N LEU A 232 -9.05 -4.51 -8.77
CA LEU A 232 -8.27 -4.57 -7.53
C LEU A 232 -8.94 -5.43 -6.46
N VAL A 233 -10.27 -5.32 -6.31
CA VAL A 233 -11.04 -6.20 -5.41
C VAL A 233 -10.90 -7.67 -5.78
N LYS A 234 -10.94 -7.97 -7.10
CA LYS A 234 -10.81 -9.34 -7.59
C LYS A 234 -9.39 -9.90 -7.43
N LYS A 235 -8.38 -9.05 -7.50
CA LYS A 235 -6.97 -9.41 -7.29
C LYS A 235 -6.70 -9.76 -5.81
N ASP A 236 -7.20 -8.95 -4.88
CA ASP A 236 -7.04 -9.11 -3.43
C ASP A 236 -7.88 -10.27 -2.88
#